data_0d1d1c78a36aa37a86930380b2c4ed1f
#
_entry.id   0d1d1c78a36aa37a86930380b2c4ed1f
#
_cell.length_a   1.000
_cell.length_b   1.000
_cell.length_c   1.000
_cell.angle_alpha   90.00
_cell.angle_beta   90.00
_cell.angle_gamma   90.00
#
_symmetry.space_group_name_H-M   'P 1'
#
loop_
_entity.id
_entity.type
_entity.pdbx_description
1 polymer ?
#
loop_
_entity_poly.entity_id
_entity_poly.type
_entity_poly.pdbx_seq_one_letter_code
_entity_poly.pdbx_strand_id
1 'polypeptide(L)'
;KVPMFITRRKDMKRDGKNPCLLYAYGGFQINLTPGFNPSALMFVEQGGIYCVANLRGGSEYGEEWHKAGMLENKQNVFDDFIAAAEYLIAGKYTSTDKLAIHGGSNGGLLVGACEVQRPDLYAVCLPAVGVMDMLRYHKFTIGWGWAVEYGSSEDEEQFSYIYKYSPLHNIKEGVKYPATLVTTADHDDRVVPAHSFKFAAAMQHAQAGDAPILIRIESKAGHGAGKPTSKRIDEAADMYAFLFQNIGVPYKVIKN
;
A
#
# COMPACT_ATOMS: atom_id res chain seq x y z
N LYS A 1 -17.39 -12.21 1.27
CA LYS A 1 -16.15 -12.67 1.96
C LYS A 1 -14.96 -12.36 1.07
N VAL A 2 -13.93 -11.74 1.62
CA VAL A 2 -12.68 -11.41 0.93
C VAL A 2 -11.63 -12.45 1.29
N PRO A 3 -11.08 -13.20 0.32
CA PRO A 3 -10.03 -14.19 0.59
C PRO A 3 -8.71 -13.51 0.91
N MET A 4 -7.87 -14.18 1.69
CA MET A 4 -6.53 -13.73 2.01
C MET A 4 -5.58 -14.93 2.15
N PHE A 5 -4.44 -14.86 1.47
CA PHE A 5 -3.34 -15.81 1.71
C PHE A 5 -2.51 -15.33 2.90
N ILE A 6 -2.25 -16.23 3.84
CA ILE A 6 -1.45 -15.95 5.05
C ILE A 6 -0.24 -16.88 5.06
N THR A 7 0.91 -16.33 4.70
CA THR A 7 2.19 -17.05 4.70
C THR A 7 2.93 -16.78 6.00
N ARG A 8 3.26 -17.83 6.73
CA ARG A 8 3.87 -17.77 8.05
C ARG A 8 4.67 -19.04 8.39
N ARG A 9 5.49 -18.97 9.42
CA ARG A 9 6.12 -20.17 9.98
C ARG A 9 5.07 -21.09 10.61
N LYS A 10 5.32 -22.40 10.58
CA LYS A 10 4.41 -23.41 11.16
C LYS A 10 4.27 -23.27 12.68
N ASP A 11 5.34 -22.84 13.34
CA ASP A 11 5.45 -22.68 14.81
C ASP A 11 4.96 -21.31 15.33
N MET A 12 4.44 -20.45 14.44
CA MET A 12 3.92 -19.13 14.81
C MET A 12 2.73 -19.25 15.78
N LYS A 13 2.78 -18.43 16.84
CA LYS A 13 1.69 -18.34 17.83
C LYS A 13 0.77 -17.16 17.51
N ARG A 14 -0.52 -17.35 17.67
CA ARG A 14 -1.52 -16.27 17.57
C ARG A 14 -1.65 -15.56 18.92
N ASP A 15 -0.69 -14.72 19.26
CA ASP A 15 -0.65 -13.95 20.51
C ASP A 15 -0.73 -12.43 20.32
N GLY A 16 -0.90 -11.99 19.06
CA GLY A 16 -0.97 -10.59 18.68
C GLY A 16 0.40 -9.89 18.59
N LYS A 17 1.52 -10.61 18.72
CA LYS A 17 2.85 -9.99 18.80
C LYS A 17 3.68 -10.13 17.54
N ASN A 18 3.15 -10.81 16.52
CA ASN A 18 3.92 -11.08 15.31
C ASN A 18 3.95 -9.84 14.39
N PRO A 19 5.11 -9.50 13.83
CA PRO A 19 5.20 -8.56 12.73
C PRO A 19 4.34 -9.05 11.57
N CYS A 20 3.56 -8.18 10.95
CA CYS A 20 2.71 -8.56 9.82
C CYS A 20 2.85 -7.52 8.71
N LEU A 21 3.03 -8.00 7.49
CA LEU A 21 3.00 -7.19 6.28
C LEU A 21 1.81 -7.63 5.42
N LEU A 22 0.80 -6.78 5.33
CA LEU A 22 -0.38 -6.99 4.52
C LEU A 22 -0.20 -6.28 3.17
N TYR A 23 -0.30 -7.04 2.09
CA TYR A 23 -0.16 -6.58 0.72
C TYR A 23 -1.45 -6.76 -0.05
N ALA A 24 -1.78 -5.81 -0.93
CA ALA A 24 -2.81 -5.98 -1.94
C ALA A 24 -2.60 -5.04 -3.14
N TYR A 25 -3.43 -5.20 -4.17
CA TYR A 25 -3.45 -4.33 -5.34
C TYR A 25 -4.83 -3.69 -5.56
N GLY A 26 -5.88 -4.48 -5.74
CA GLY A 26 -7.29 -4.05 -5.73
C GLY A 26 -7.72 -3.16 -6.90
N GLY A 27 -7.48 -3.58 -8.14
CA GLY A 27 -7.95 -2.86 -9.32
C GLY A 27 -7.50 -3.46 -10.64
N PHE A 28 -7.99 -2.91 -11.75
CA PHE A 28 -7.57 -3.23 -13.13
C PHE A 28 -7.64 -4.72 -13.48
N GLN A 29 -8.55 -5.46 -12.88
CA GLN A 29 -8.67 -6.92 -13.08
C GLN A 29 -7.39 -7.71 -12.72
N ILE A 30 -6.46 -7.11 -11.96
CA ILE A 30 -5.25 -7.82 -11.54
C ILE A 30 -5.59 -8.77 -10.40
N ASN A 31 -5.48 -10.08 -10.68
CA ASN A 31 -5.62 -11.10 -9.65
C ASN A 31 -4.28 -11.39 -8.98
N LEU A 32 -4.31 -11.59 -7.67
CA LEU A 32 -3.15 -11.94 -6.88
C LEU A 32 -3.21 -13.42 -6.51
N THR A 33 -2.33 -14.21 -7.14
CA THR A 33 -2.17 -15.64 -6.85
C THR A 33 -0.87 -15.88 -6.09
N PRO A 34 -0.77 -16.98 -5.31
CA PRO A 34 0.46 -17.33 -4.63
C PRO A 34 1.62 -17.49 -5.61
N GLY A 35 2.72 -16.81 -5.34
CA GLY A 35 3.94 -16.88 -6.12
C GLY A 35 5.17 -16.88 -5.23
N PHE A 36 6.32 -17.29 -5.80
CA PHE A 36 7.58 -17.24 -5.08
C PHE A 36 8.05 -15.80 -4.94
N ASN A 37 8.16 -15.33 -3.69
CA ASN A 37 8.65 -13.98 -3.36
C ASN A 37 9.78 -14.08 -2.33
N PRO A 38 11.05 -13.93 -2.75
CA PRO A 38 12.21 -14.04 -1.85
C PRO A 38 12.16 -13.05 -0.69
N SER A 39 11.70 -11.82 -0.95
CA SER A 39 11.62 -10.77 0.08
C SER A 39 10.57 -11.09 1.14
N ALA A 40 9.41 -11.64 0.73
CA ALA A 40 8.39 -12.11 1.66
C ALA A 40 8.88 -13.30 2.48
N LEU A 41 9.62 -14.23 1.86
CA LEU A 41 10.21 -15.36 2.58
C LEU A 41 11.26 -14.92 3.60
N MET A 42 12.13 -13.98 3.24
CA MET A 42 13.06 -13.37 4.18
C MET A 42 12.32 -12.78 5.39
N PHE A 43 11.23 -12.05 5.17
CA PHE A 43 10.41 -11.49 6.25
C PHE A 43 9.80 -12.58 7.14
N VAL A 44 9.30 -13.67 6.55
CA VAL A 44 8.75 -14.82 7.30
C VAL A 44 9.83 -15.52 8.11
N GLU A 45 11.05 -15.66 7.59
CA GLU A 45 12.21 -16.22 8.32
C GLU A 45 12.60 -15.38 9.53
N GLN A 46 12.42 -14.04 9.44
CA GLN A 46 12.59 -13.13 10.58
C GLN A 46 11.45 -13.21 11.61
N GLY A 47 10.47 -14.09 11.42
CA GLY A 47 9.31 -14.28 12.30
C GLY A 47 8.08 -13.46 11.90
N GLY A 48 8.10 -12.83 10.75
CA GLY A 48 6.97 -12.07 10.22
C GLY A 48 5.87 -12.96 9.62
N ILE A 49 4.71 -12.34 9.39
CA ILE A 49 3.58 -12.91 8.66
C ILE A 49 3.39 -12.08 7.40
N TYR A 50 3.42 -12.71 6.23
CA TYR A 50 3.13 -12.05 4.97
C TYR A 50 1.73 -12.42 4.49
N CYS A 51 0.88 -11.41 4.33
CA CYS A 51 -0.51 -11.59 3.92
C CYS A 51 -0.76 -10.94 2.57
N VAL A 52 -1.56 -11.60 1.72
CA VAL A 52 -2.00 -11.07 0.43
C VAL A 52 -3.51 -11.15 0.37
N ALA A 53 -4.19 -10.00 0.34
CA ALA A 53 -5.64 -9.94 0.28
C ALA A 53 -6.13 -9.82 -1.17
N ASN A 54 -7.14 -10.63 -1.52
CA ASN A 54 -7.79 -10.64 -2.84
C ASN A 54 -9.01 -9.73 -2.82
N LEU A 55 -8.79 -8.43 -3.03
CA LEU A 55 -9.80 -7.39 -2.88
C LEU A 55 -10.71 -7.32 -4.11
N ARG A 56 -11.95 -6.81 -3.93
CA ARG A 56 -12.77 -6.37 -5.06
C ARG A 56 -11.97 -5.40 -5.93
N GLY A 57 -12.25 -5.33 -7.23
CA GLY A 57 -11.43 -4.61 -8.21
C GLY A 57 -10.38 -5.48 -8.90
N GLY A 58 -9.97 -6.60 -8.29
CA GLY A 58 -9.23 -7.68 -8.96
C GLY A 58 -10.13 -8.54 -9.84
N SER A 59 -9.62 -9.67 -10.35
CA SER A 59 -10.38 -10.60 -11.19
C SER A 59 -10.50 -12.01 -10.61
N GLU A 60 -10.21 -12.19 -9.33
CA GLU A 60 -10.19 -13.49 -8.67
C GLU A 60 -11.52 -14.23 -8.78
N TYR A 61 -12.64 -13.50 -8.87
CA TYR A 61 -13.99 -14.03 -9.05
C TYR A 61 -14.67 -13.49 -10.30
N GLY A 62 -13.89 -13.10 -11.31
CA GLY A 62 -14.39 -12.65 -12.61
C GLY A 62 -14.82 -11.19 -12.64
N GLU A 63 -15.57 -10.82 -13.69
CA GLU A 63 -15.92 -9.44 -14.02
C GLU A 63 -16.75 -8.73 -12.96
N GLU A 64 -17.68 -9.42 -12.32
CA GLU A 64 -18.50 -8.82 -11.26
C GLU A 64 -17.67 -8.46 -10.02
N TRP A 65 -16.62 -9.23 -9.73
CA TRP A 65 -15.69 -8.90 -8.66
C TRP A 65 -14.88 -7.63 -8.98
N HIS A 66 -14.47 -7.46 -10.24
CA HIS A 66 -13.81 -6.27 -10.71
C HIS A 66 -14.72 -5.04 -10.63
N LYS A 67 -15.92 -5.12 -11.22
CA LYS A 67 -16.89 -4.01 -11.23
C LYS A 67 -17.29 -3.55 -9.83
N ALA A 68 -17.31 -4.47 -8.86
CA ALA A 68 -17.58 -4.15 -7.46
C ALA A 68 -16.47 -3.33 -6.77
N GLY A 69 -15.35 -3.03 -7.45
CA GLY A 69 -14.23 -2.26 -6.94
C GLY A 69 -13.73 -1.17 -7.89
N MET A 70 -14.53 -0.73 -8.86
CA MET A 70 -14.18 0.37 -9.79
C MET A 70 -15.21 1.50 -9.74
N LEU A 71 -14.86 2.67 -10.30
CA LEU A 71 -15.71 3.86 -10.38
C LEU A 71 -16.31 4.22 -9.00
N GLU A 72 -17.63 4.41 -8.93
CA GLU A 72 -18.38 4.72 -7.70
C GLU A 72 -18.23 3.64 -6.61
N ASN A 73 -17.88 2.42 -6.99
CA ASN A 73 -17.65 1.29 -6.08
C ASN A 73 -16.21 1.21 -5.55
N LYS A 74 -15.32 2.14 -5.93
CA LYS A 74 -13.89 2.06 -5.57
C LYS A 74 -13.63 2.04 -4.07
N GLN A 75 -14.50 2.66 -3.26
CA GLN A 75 -14.38 2.61 -1.79
C GLN A 75 -14.44 1.17 -1.25
N ASN A 76 -15.16 0.25 -1.90
CA ASN A 76 -15.20 -1.15 -1.51
C ASN A 76 -13.83 -1.82 -1.44
N VAL A 77 -12.89 -1.39 -2.27
CA VAL A 77 -11.51 -1.90 -2.27
C VAL A 77 -10.78 -1.54 -0.98
N PHE A 78 -10.96 -0.29 -0.52
CA PHE A 78 -10.35 0.21 0.72
C PHE A 78 -11.02 -0.43 1.93
N ASP A 79 -12.35 -0.57 1.91
CA ASP A 79 -13.11 -1.24 2.97
C ASP A 79 -12.70 -2.72 3.11
N ASP A 80 -12.49 -3.42 2.00
CA ASP A 80 -12.01 -4.81 2.00
C ASP A 80 -10.62 -4.93 2.63
N PHE A 81 -9.72 -3.97 2.33
CA PHE A 81 -8.36 -3.98 2.86
C PHE A 81 -8.31 -3.62 4.35
N ILE A 82 -9.12 -2.64 4.77
CA ILE A 82 -9.32 -2.28 6.17
C ILE A 82 -9.88 -3.49 6.94
N ALA A 83 -10.91 -4.17 6.39
CA ALA A 83 -11.48 -5.36 7.01
C ALA A 83 -10.46 -6.52 7.11
N ALA A 84 -9.57 -6.67 6.13
CA ALA A 84 -8.47 -7.64 6.21
C ALA A 84 -7.51 -7.32 7.35
N ALA A 85 -7.16 -6.04 7.54
CA ALA A 85 -6.33 -5.58 8.65
C ALA A 85 -7.01 -5.85 10.00
N GLU A 86 -8.28 -5.48 10.15
CA GLU A 86 -9.07 -5.73 11.35
C GLU A 86 -9.19 -7.23 11.67
N TYR A 87 -9.39 -8.08 10.65
CA TYR A 87 -9.41 -9.52 10.82
C TYR A 87 -8.09 -10.07 11.38
N LEU A 88 -6.95 -9.60 10.87
CA LEU A 88 -5.63 -10.02 11.34
C LEU A 88 -5.39 -9.63 12.80
N ILE A 89 -5.83 -8.44 13.20
CA ILE A 89 -5.74 -7.94 14.57
C ILE A 89 -6.69 -8.71 15.49
N ALA A 90 -7.97 -8.80 15.15
CA ALA A 90 -8.98 -9.52 15.95
C ALA A 90 -8.65 -11.02 16.10
N GLY A 91 -8.08 -11.62 15.04
CA GLY A 91 -7.60 -13.00 15.03
C GLY A 91 -6.30 -13.24 15.80
N LYS A 92 -5.71 -12.20 16.41
CA LYS A 92 -4.41 -12.25 17.11
C LYS A 92 -3.26 -12.75 16.26
N TYR A 93 -3.33 -12.55 14.95
CA TYR A 93 -2.16 -12.74 14.09
C TYR A 93 -1.12 -11.66 14.36
N THR A 94 -1.56 -10.43 14.57
CA THR A 94 -0.76 -9.23 14.81
C THR A 94 -1.51 -8.26 15.71
N SER A 95 -0.98 -7.06 15.88
CA SER A 95 -1.61 -5.91 16.56
C SER A 95 -1.36 -4.64 15.77
N THR A 96 -2.01 -3.54 16.12
CA THR A 96 -1.87 -2.25 15.42
C THR A 96 -0.43 -1.74 15.42
N ASP A 97 0.34 -2.01 16.48
CA ASP A 97 1.76 -1.64 16.61
C ASP A 97 2.72 -2.59 15.87
N LYS A 98 2.22 -3.65 15.24
CA LYS A 98 3.00 -4.65 14.50
C LYS A 98 2.52 -4.86 13.06
N LEU A 99 1.41 -4.21 12.66
CA LEU A 99 0.85 -4.33 11.32
C LEU A 99 1.41 -3.25 10.40
N ALA A 100 2.00 -3.70 9.30
CA ALA A 100 2.38 -2.85 8.18
C ALA A 100 1.51 -3.15 6.94
N ILE A 101 1.29 -2.13 6.12
CA ILE A 101 0.61 -2.27 4.83
C ILE A 101 1.51 -1.84 3.67
N HIS A 102 1.42 -2.56 2.57
CA HIS A 102 2.22 -2.31 1.37
C HIS A 102 1.41 -2.51 0.09
N GLY A 103 1.68 -1.70 -0.92
CA GLY A 103 1.12 -1.81 -2.27
C GLY A 103 1.79 -0.85 -3.22
N GLY A 104 1.84 -1.22 -4.50
CA GLY A 104 2.47 -0.40 -5.55
C GLY A 104 1.48 0.04 -6.62
N SER A 105 1.71 1.19 -7.25
CA SER A 105 0.86 1.74 -8.32
C SER A 105 -0.58 1.97 -7.85
N ASN A 106 -1.58 1.30 -8.42
CA ASN A 106 -2.93 1.27 -7.85
C ASN A 106 -2.94 0.73 -6.40
N GLY A 107 -2.06 -0.21 -6.06
CA GLY A 107 -1.84 -0.65 -4.68
C GLY A 107 -1.22 0.44 -3.80
N GLY A 108 -0.46 1.37 -4.36
CA GLY A 108 0.03 2.57 -3.66
C GLY A 108 -1.09 3.55 -3.33
N LEU A 109 -2.05 3.75 -4.25
CA LEU A 109 -3.30 4.46 -3.98
C LEU A 109 -4.06 3.78 -2.83
N LEU A 110 -4.19 2.45 -2.88
CA LEU A 110 -4.84 1.65 -1.83
C LEU A 110 -4.22 1.94 -0.45
N VAL A 111 -2.90 1.86 -0.34
CA VAL A 111 -2.19 2.12 0.92
C VAL A 111 -2.41 3.56 1.39
N GLY A 112 -2.22 4.55 0.51
CA GLY A 112 -2.43 5.95 0.86
C GLY A 112 -3.86 6.26 1.30
N ALA A 113 -4.87 5.69 0.62
CA ALA A 113 -6.28 5.87 1.01
C ALA A 113 -6.59 5.23 2.37
N CYS A 114 -6.12 4.00 2.60
CA CYS A 114 -6.33 3.31 3.88
C CYS A 114 -5.60 4.00 5.04
N GLU A 115 -4.39 4.52 4.80
CA GLU A 115 -3.60 5.27 5.77
C GLU A 115 -4.33 6.53 6.26
N VAL A 116 -4.88 7.32 5.34
CA VAL A 116 -5.59 8.56 5.72
C VAL A 116 -6.97 8.31 6.29
N GLN A 117 -7.63 7.20 5.93
CA GLN A 117 -8.94 6.82 6.45
C GLN A 117 -8.86 6.17 7.84
N ARG A 118 -7.86 5.32 8.08
CA ARG A 118 -7.71 4.54 9.31
C ARG A 118 -6.25 4.50 9.82
N PRO A 119 -5.66 5.67 10.14
CA PRO A 119 -4.28 5.76 10.65
C PRO A 119 -4.07 4.98 11.96
N ASP A 120 -5.12 4.68 12.68
CA ASP A 120 -5.14 3.94 13.95
C ASP A 120 -4.83 2.44 13.81
N LEU A 121 -4.95 1.88 12.61
CA LEU A 121 -4.78 0.44 12.39
C LEU A 121 -3.35 0.00 12.12
N TYR A 122 -2.47 0.90 11.71
CA TYR A 122 -1.18 0.55 11.13
C TYR A 122 -0.02 1.14 11.93
N ALA A 123 1.05 0.36 12.09
CA ALA A 123 2.33 0.86 12.58
C ALA A 123 3.15 1.49 11.45
N VAL A 124 3.10 0.89 10.27
CA VAL A 124 3.90 1.28 9.12
C VAL A 124 3.08 1.24 7.82
N CYS A 125 3.19 2.29 7.01
CA CYS A 125 2.62 2.36 5.67
C CYS A 125 3.71 2.49 4.61
N LEU A 126 3.64 1.67 3.56
CA LEU A 126 4.65 1.55 2.51
C LEU A 126 4.00 1.75 1.12
N PRO A 127 3.47 2.95 0.82
CA PRO A 127 2.91 3.22 -0.50
C PRO A 127 4.02 3.40 -1.53
N ALA A 128 4.01 2.57 -2.58
CA ALA A 128 5.00 2.61 -3.65
C ALA A 128 4.39 3.12 -4.96
N VAL A 129 5.03 4.09 -5.61
CA VAL A 129 4.64 4.66 -6.92
C VAL A 129 3.13 4.88 -7.08
N GLY A 130 2.50 5.40 -6.02
CA GLY A 130 1.04 5.45 -5.87
C GLY A 130 0.37 6.64 -6.56
N VAL A 131 -0.87 6.44 -7.03
CA VAL A 131 -1.71 7.51 -7.60
C VAL A 131 -2.35 8.29 -6.46
N MET A 132 -1.63 9.28 -5.89
CA MET A 132 -2.05 9.97 -4.66
C MET A 132 -2.96 11.17 -4.90
N ASP A 133 -2.85 11.85 -6.06
CA ASP A 133 -3.71 12.97 -6.44
C ASP A 133 -4.75 12.49 -7.44
N MET A 134 -5.88 12.03 -6.93
CA MET A 134 -6.95 11.47 -7.74
C MET A 134 -7.75 12.53 -8.50
N LEU A 135 -7.61 13.81 -8.13
CA LEU A 135 -8.30 14.88 -8.85
C LEU A 135 -7.56 15.33 -10.13
N ARG A 136 -6.26 14.98 -10.25
CA ARG A 136 -5.44 15.41 -11.39
C ARG A 136 -4.75 14.28 -12.13
N TYR A 137 -4.93 13.02 -11.69
CA TYR A 137 -4.20 11.88 -12.27
C TYR A 137 -4.37 11.79 -13.80
N HIS A 138 -5.57 12.06 -14.30
CA HIS A 138 -5.93 11.97 -15.72
C HIS A 138 -5.25 13.06 -16.59
N LYS A 139 -4.64 14.06 -15.96
CA LYS A 139 -3.91 15.15 -16.64
C LYS A 139 -2.41 14.84 -16.80
N PHE A 140 -1.93 13.73 -16.25
CA PHE A 140 -0.54 13.32 -16.32
C PHE A 140 -0.36 12.13 -17.26
N THR A 141 0.62 12.20 -18.16
CA THR A 141 1.09 11.11 -19.03
C THR A 141 -0.03 10.18 -19.55
N ILE A 142 -0.07 8.91 -19.11
CA ILE A 142 -1.07 7.90 -19.51
C ILE A 142 -2.31 7.90 -18.57
N GLY A 143 -2.36 8.76 -17.55
CA GLY A 143 -3.43 8.76 -16.55
C GLY A 143 -4.84 8.86 -17.13
N TRP A 144 -5.02 9.56 -18.25
CA TRP A 144 -6.31 9.64 -18.96
C TRP A 144 -6.90 8.25 -19.29
N GLY A 145 -6.05 7.27 -19.56
CA GLY A 145 -6.47 5.89 -19.87
C GLY A 145 -7.04 5.14 -18.66
N TRP A 146 -6.85 5.65 -17.44
CA TRP A 146 -7.38 5.01 -16.20
C TRP A 146 -8.76 5.52 -15.81
N ALA A 147 -9.33 6.46 -16.58
CA ALA A 147 -10.67 6.98 -16.31
C ALA A 147 -11.76 5.89 -16.38
N VAL A 148 -11.54 4.83 -17.14
CA VAL A 148 -12.43 3.65 -17.18
C VAL A 148 -12.49 2.91 -15.85
N GLU A 149 -11.46 3.01 -15.02
CA GLU A 149 -11.34 2.37 -13.71
C GLU A 149 -11.72 3.31 -12.56
N TYR A 150 -11.31 4.59 -12.65
CA TYR A 150 -11.46 5.55 -11.56
C TYR A 150 -12.54 6.60 -11.79
N GLY A 151 -12.93 6.86 -13.04
CA GLY A 151 -13.73 8.03 -13.40
C GLY A 151 -12.88 9.28 -13.61
N SER A 152 -13.51 10.42 -13.85
CA SER A 152 -12.86 11.71 -14.06
C SER A 152 -13.36 12.78 -13.08
N SER A 153 -12.47 13.55 -12.49
CA SER A 153 -12.83 14.69 -11.65
C SER A 153 -13.42 15.88 -12.43
N GLU A 154 -13.44 15.82 -13.76
CA GLU A 154 -14.09 16.82 -14.62
C GLU A 154 -15.59 16.59 -14.78
N ASP A 155 -16.08 15.40 -14.40
CA ASP A 155 -17.48 15.06 -14.27
C ASP A 155 -17.92 15.29 -12.81
N GLU A 156 -19.02 16.03 -12.60
CA GLU A 156 -19.48 16.46 -11.28
C GLU A 156 -19.88 15.26 -10.39
N GLU A 157 -20.55 14.27 -10.97
CA GLU A 157 -20.97 13.06 -10.24
C GLU A 157 -19.73 12.24 -9.84
N GLN A 158 -18.81 12.02 -10.78
CA GLN A 158 -17.60 11.25 -10.56
C GLN A 158 -16.61 11.94 -9.63
N PHE A 159 -16.51 13.27 -9.69
CA PHE A 159 -15.74 14.06 -8.72
C PHE A 159 -16.16 13.73 -7.29
N SER A 160 -17.46 13.62 -7.04
CA SER A 160 -18.01 13.41 -5.70
C SER A 160 -17.49 12.13 -5.02
N TYR A 161 -17.36 11.02 -5.75
CA TYR A 161 -16.81 9.79 -5.19
C TYR A 161 -15.29 9.74 -5.24
N ILE A 162 -14.64 10.31 -6.27
CA ILE A 162 -13.17 10.37 -6.37
C ILE A 162 -12.58 11.19 -5.22
N TYR A 163 -13.17 12.33 -4.90
CA TYR A 163 -12.71 13.20 -3.82
C TYR A 163 -12.71 12.48 -2.47
N LYS A 164 -13.73 11.65 -2.19
CA LYS A 164 -13.88 10.95 -0.90
C LYS A 164 -12.71 10.02 -0.56
N TYR A 165 -12.07 9.43 -1.57
CA TYR A 165 -10.95 8.51 -1.34
C TYR A 165 -9.59 9.04 -1.81
N SER A 166 -9.52 10.21 -2.41
CA SER A 166 -8.24 10.77 -2.88
C SER A 166 -7.27 10.99 -1.72
N PRO A 167 -6.14 10.24 -1.63
CA PRO A 167 -5.27 10.29 -0.46
C PRO A 167 -4.79 11.70 -0.15
N LEU A 168 -4.26 12.40 -1.14
CA LEU A 168 -3.72 13.76 -1.00
C LEU A 168 -4.73 14.76 -0.43
N HIS A 169 -6.01 14.63 -0.81
CA HIS A 169 -7.05 15.61 -0.46
C HIS A 169 -7.78 15.27 0.85
N ASN A 170 -7.48 14.12 1.43
CA ASN A 170 -8.07 13.66 2.69
C ASN A 170 -7.06 13.58 3.84
N ILE A 171 -5.84 14.10 3.65
CA ILE A 171 -4.88 14.30 4.74
C ILE A 171 -5.44 15.38 5.67
N LYS A 172 -5.43 15.10 6.96
CA LYS A 172 -5.92 16.00 8.01
C LYS A 172 -4.77 16.43 8.92
N GLU A 173 -4.64 17.73 9.13
CA GLU A 173 -3.69 18.27 10.09
C GLU A 173 -4.04 17.83 11.52
N GLY A 174 -3.02 17.66 12.35
CA GLY A 174 -3.20 17.28 13.74
C GLY A 174 -3.47 15.80 13.99
N VAL A 175 -3.44 14.98 12.96
CA VAL A 175 -3.55 13.51 13.07
C VAL A 175 -2.17 12.91 13.28
N LYS A 176 -2.08 11.91 14.16
CA LYS A 176 -0.88 11.08 14.32
C LYS A 176 -0.92 9.96 13.29
N TYR A 177 -0.22 10.17 12.18
CA TYR A 177 -0.09 9.16 11.14
C TYR A 177 0.95 8.10 11.50
N PRO A 178 0.84 6.86 10.99
CA PRO A 178 1.86 5.82 11.17
C PRO A 178 3.19 6.21 10.51
N ALA A 179 4.24 5.47 10.85
CA ALA A 179 5.51 5.61 10.14
C ALA A 179 5.34 5.29 8.66
N THR A 180 5.69 6.22 7.77
CA THR A 180 5.40 6.10 6.34
C THR A 180 6.65 6.25 5.52
N LEU A 181 6.89 5.27 4.62
CA LEU A 181 7.91 5.35 3.59
C LEU A 181 7.26 5.35 2.21
N VAL A 182 7.12 6.53 1.63
CA VAL A 182 6.69 6.69 0.24
C VAL A 182 7.86 6.35 -0.67
N THR A 183 7.67 5.43 -1.63
CA THR A 183 8.71 5.13 -2.63
C THR A 183 8.27 5.58 -4.01
N THR A 184 9.18 6.16 -4.79
CA THR A 184 8.96 6.59 -6.18
C THR A 184 10.25 6.55 -6.98
N ALA A 185 10.16 6.83 -8.28
CA ALA A 185 11.30 6.95 -9.17
C ALA A 185 11.25 8.29 -9.92
N ASP A 186 12.41 8.89 -10.16
CA ASP A 186 12.53 10.23 -10.75
C ASP A 186 12.08 10.32 -12.22
N HIS A 187 12.07 9.19 -12.95
CA HIS A 187 11.66 9.08 -14.35
C HIS A 187 10.44 8.17 -14.50
N ASP A 188 9.58 8.08 -13.50
CA ASP A 188 8.32 7.33 -13.61
C ASP A 188 7.38 8.10 -14.55
N ASP A 189 7.22 7.57 -15.78
CA ASP A 189 6.36 8.11 -16.82
C ASP A 189 4.94 7.54 -16.82
N ARG A 190 4.68 6.55 -15.96
CA ARG A 190 3.35 5.94 -15.79
C ARG A 190 2.59 6.64 -14.66
N VAL A 191 3.12 6.59 -13.45
CA VAL A 191 2.60 7.33 -12.30
C VAL A 191 3.63 8.39 -11.93
N VAL A 192 3.47 9.59 -12.49
CA VAL A 192 4.47 10.66 -12.36
C VAL A 192 4.86 10.91 -10.90
N PRO A 193 6.15 11.15 -10.60
CA PRO A 193 6.64 11.28 -9.22
C PRO A 193 5.98 12.43 -8.45
N ALA A 194 5.36 13.38 -9.15
CA ALA A 194 4.59 14.47 -8.54
C ALA A 194 3.49 13.98 -7.59
N HIS A 195 2.88 12.80 -7.84
CA HIS A 195 1.94 12.19 -6.91
C HIS A 195 2.59 11.93 -5.55
N SER A 196 3.73 11.24 -5.57
CA SER A 196 4.48 10.88 -4.36
C SER A 196 5.07 12.09 -3.66
N PHE A 197 5.61 13.06 -4.40
CA PHE A 197 6.18 14.30 -3.82
C PHE A 197 5.14 15.12 -3.09
N LYS A 198 3.98 15.35 -3.71
CA LYS A 198 2.89 16.12 -3.08
C LYS A 198 2.34 15.40 -1.85
N PHE A 199 2.13 14.10 -1.95
CA PHE A 199 1.62 13.30 -0.84
C PHE A 199 2.59 13.29 0.34
N ALA A 200 3.87 13.01 0.11
CA ALA A 200 4.89 13.00 1.17
C ALA A 200 5.01 14.37 1.85
N ALA A 201 5.06 15.47 1.07
CA ALA A 201 5.14 16.82 1.62
C ALA A 201 3.90 17.19 2.46
N ALA A 202 2.70 16.85 1.99
CA ALA A 202 1.47 17.10 2.72
C ALA A 202 1.38 16.26 4.01
N MET A 203 1.80 14.99 3.96
CA MET A 203 1.86 14.12 5.13
C MET A 203 2.87 14.63 6.17
N GLN A 204 4.07 15.07 5.74
CA GLN A 204 5.08 15.66 6.62
C GLN A 204 4.57 16.93 7.30
N HIS A 205 3.82 17.77 6.60
CA HIS A 205 3.22 18.97 7.16
C HIS A 205 2.12 18.65 8.18
N ALA A 206 1.29 17.65 7.90
CA ALA A 206 0.11 17.31 8.70
C ALA A 206 0.43 16.45 9.93
N GLN A 207 1.59 15.75 9.95
CA GLN A 207 1.98 14.82 11.01
C GLN A 207 2.03 15.47 12.38
N ALA A 208 1.20 15.00 13.31
CA ALA A 208 1.18 15.49 14.71
C ALA A 208 1.90 14.54 15.69
N GLY A 209 2.38 13.40 15.23
CA GLY A 209 3.13 12.43 16.02
C GLY A 209 4.62 12.42 15.72
N ASP A 210 5.37 11.55 16.41
CA ASP A 210 6.82 11.40 16.25
C ASP A 210 7.20 10.37 15.17
N ALA A 211 6.21 9.69 14.58
CA ALA A 211 6.47 8.69 13.56
C ALA A 211 7.00 9.33 12.27
N PRO A 212 8.07 8.79 11.67
CA PRO A 212 8.72 9.41 10.51
C PRO A 212 7.87 9.28 9.24
N ILE A 213 7.78 10.38 8.50
CA ILE A 213 7.24 10.40 7.13
C ILE A 213 8.40 10.66 6.18
N LEU A 214 8.82 9.65 5.44
CA LEU A 214 9.97 9.70 4.55
C LEU A 214 9.55 9.43 3.11
N ILE A 215 10.38 9.91 2.19
CA ILE A 215 10.28 9.57 0.77
C ILE A 215 11.61 9.02 0.27
N ARG A 216 11.56 7.86 -0.40
CA ARG A 216 12.69 7.26 -1.12
C ARG A 216 12.49 7.47 -2.62
N ILE A 217 13.46 8.10 -3.25
CA ILE A 217 13.42 8.40 -4.69
C ILE A 217 14.51 7.59 -5.37
N GLU A 218 14.11 6.63 -6.24
CA GLU A 218 15.06 5.90 -7.07
C GLU A 218 15.47 6.75 -8.27
N SER A 219 16.76 7.04 -8.38
CA SER A 219 17.29 7.86 -9.49
C SER A 219 17.47 7.05 -10.77
N LYS A 220 17.23 7.67 -11.93
CA LYS A 220 17.38 7.06 -13.25
C LYS A 220 16.58 5.76 -13.36
N ALA A 221 15.33 5.78 -12.91
CA ALA A 221 14.43 4.64 -12.93
C ALA A 221 13.00 5.08 -13.28
N GLY A 222 12.28 4.19 -13.98
CA GLY A 222 10.87 4.34 -14.30
C GLY A 222 9.95 3.62 -13.30
N HIS A 223 8.73 3.29 -13.73
CA HIS A 223 7.67 2.70 -12.88
C HIS A 223 8.01 1.33 -12.27
N GLY A 224 9.11 0.70 -12.66
CA GLY A 224 9.55 -0.58 -12.09
C GLY A 224 9.95 -1.62 -13.14
N ALA A 225 9.36 -1.59 -14.33
CA ALA A 225 9.77 -2.47 -15.42
C ALA A 225 11.23 -2.18 -15.84
N GLY A 226 12.03 -3.25 -16.02
CA GLY A 226 13.42 -3.10 -16.44
C GLY A 226 14.39 -2.61 -15.36
N LYS A 227 13.95 -2.45 -14.10
CA LYS A 227 14.84 -2.06 -13.00
C LYS A 227 15.92 -3.13 -12.76
N PRO A 228 17.21 -2.78 -12.71
CA PRO A 228 18.31 -3.71 -12.42
C PRO A 228 18.09 -4.44 -11.09
N THR A 229 18.58 -5.68 -11.01
CA THR A 229 18.44 -6.51 -9.80
C THR A 229 19.06 -5.85 -8.57
N SER A 230 20.22 -5.20 -8.71
CA SER A 230 20.85 -4.47 -7.61
C SER A 230 19.93 -3.39 -7.02
N LYS A 231 19.32 -2.57 -7.86
CA LYS A 231 18.37 -1.53 -7.42
C LYS A 231 17.12 -2.11 -6.75
N ARG A 232 16.65 -3.28 -7.21
CA ARG A 232 15.53 -3.99 -6.57
C ARG A 232 15.92 -4.52 -5.18
N ILE A 233 17.16 -4.99 -5.02
CA ILE A 233 17.69 -5.43 -3.73
C ILE A 233 17.81 -4.23 -2.77
N ASP A 234 18.39 -3.12 -3.22
CA ASP A 234 18.57 -1.92 -2.41
C ASP A 234 17.20 -1.34 -1.97
N GLU A 235 16.23 -1.28 -2.88
CA GLU A 235 14.87 -0.83 -2.55
C GLU A 235 14.18 -1.73 -1.52
N ALA A 236 14.31 -3.05 -1.68
CA ALA A 236 13.78 -4.01 -0.70
C ALA A 236 14.50 -3.89 0.64
N ALA A 237 15.82 -3.71 0.65
CA ALA A 237 16.60 -3.54 1.87
C ALA A 237 16.19 -2.28 2.63
N ASP A 238 16.04 -1.14 1.95
CA ASP A 238 15.59 0.11 2.55
C ASP A 238 14.17 0.00 3.12
N MET A 239 13.26 -0.63 2.37
CA MET A 239 11.88 -0.87 2.79
C MET A 239 11.81 -1.74 4.06
N TYR A 240 12.53 -2.86 4.09
CA TYR A 240 12.53 -3.74 5.25
C TYR A 240 13.29 -3.16 6.43
N ALA A 241 14.37 -2.40 6.21
CA ALA A 241 15.06 -1.68 7.28
C ALA A 241 14.13 -0.67 7.97
N PHE A 242 13.39 0.12 7.18
CA PHE A 242 12.39 1.04 7.68
C PHE A 242 11.27 0.30 8.44
N LEU A 243 10.77 -0.80 7.87
CA LEU A 243 9.74 -1.63 8.49
C LEU A 243 10.21 -2.15 9.86
N PHE A 244 11.35 -2.85 9.92
CA PHE A 244 11.85 -3.45 11.16
C PHE A 244 12.13 -2.41 12.25
N GLN A 245 12.69 -1.27 11.87
CA GLN A 245 12.97 -0.17 12.80
C GLN A 245 11.69 0.33 13.46
N ASN A 246 10.62 0.53 12.68
CA ASN A 246 9.39 1.19 13.17
C ASN A 246 8.40 0.21 13.84
N ILE A 247 8.50 -1.10 13.60
CA ILE A 247 7.73 -2.10 14.34
C ILE A 247 8.51 -2.71 15.53
N GLY A 248 9.74 -2.25 15.76
CA GLY A 248 10.56 -2.67 16.89
C GLY A 248 10.96 -4.16 16.83
N VAL A 249 11.30 -4.67 15.65
CA VAL A 249 11.77 -6.06 15.46
C VAL A 249 13.25 -6.05 15.14
N PRO A 250 14.09 -6.70 15.98
CA PRO A 250 15.50 -6.80 15.70
C PRO A 250 15.76 -7.70 14.48
N TYR A 251 16.51 -7.20 13.53
CA TYR A 251 16.97 -8.00 12.39
C TYR A 251 17.97 -9.07 12.87
N LYS A 252 17.74 -10.31 12.47
CA LYS A 252 18.63 -11.43 12.74
C LYS A 252 19.41 -11.79 11.47
N VAL A 253 20.72 -11.77 11.55
CA VAL A 253 21.56 -12.29 10.47
C VAL A 253 21.33 -13.80 10.35
N ILE A 254 20.79 -14.23 9.21
CA ILE A 254 20.66 -15.67 8.91
C ILE A 254 22.04 -16.15 8.52
N LYS A 255 22.65 -16.99 9.37
CA LYS A 255 23.90 -17.67 9.02
C LYS A 255 23.54 -18.85 8.12
N ASN A 256 24.17 -18.89 6.96
CA ASN A 256 24.11 -20.03 6.04
C ASN A 256 24.75 -21.28 6.68
#